data_7a3aa839b6eba329b5d34f7d9f4b81c7
#
_entry.id   7a3aa839b6eba329b5d34f7d9f4b81c7
#
_cell.length_a   1.000
_cell.length_b   1.000
_cell.length_c   1.000
_cell.angle_alpha   90.00
_cell.angle_beta   90.00
_cell.angle_gamma   90.00
#
_symmetry.space_group_name_H-M   'P 1'
#
loop_
_entity.id
_entity.type
_entity.pdbx_description
1 polymer ?
#
loop_
_entity_poly.entity_id
_entity_poly.type
_entity_poly.pdbx_seq_one_letter_code
_entity_poly.pdbx_strand_id
1 'polypeptide(L)'
;GDLVRTIIVDSCMTVRIKKNQIINNSNINAGDVIVGLCSSGISSYEKEYNSGIGSNGLTSARHDVLSKYIKTKYPESFDNELPENLAYCGSKRLTDKLDGFDMDIGKMLLSPTRSYAPLLKLIFDKIGRNEIHGIIHCTGGGQTKILHFIDNLHIIKNNLFEIPPIFRLIMEESDTDPKEMYKVFNMGHRMEIYLEPKNASKVIDLSKSVGIDAKIIGEVNESEVKKLSIHSELGNFDY
;
A
#
# COMPACT_ATOMS: atom_id res chain seq x y z
N GLY A 1 4.52 -20.87 7.76
CA GLY A 1 3.61 -20.49 8.78
C GLY A 1 2.14 -20.66 8.48
N ASP A 2 1.34 -19.77 8.96
CA ASP A 2 -0.13 -19.77 8.89
C ASP A 2 -0.71 -19.94 7.48
N LEU A 3 0.00 -19.46 6.47
CA LEU A 3 -0.45 -19.53 5.08
C LEU A 3 -0.63 -20.94 4.55
N VAL A 4 0.05 -21.92 5.13
CA VAL A 4 0.06 -23.29 4.60
C VAL A 4 -1.05 -24.16 5.20
N ARG A 5 -1.72 -23.70 6.23
CA ARG A 5 -2.78 -24.46 6.94
C ARG A 5 -4.18 -24.21 6.40
N THR A 6 -4.34 -23.16 5.59
CA THR A 6 -5.63 -22.72 5.07
C THR A 6 -5.70 -22.94 3.56
N ILE A 7 -6.80 -22.51 2.96
CA ILE A 7 -6.96 -22.52 1.50
C ILE A 7 -6.09 -21.44 0.91
N ILE A 8 -5.13 -21.83 0.07
CA ILE A 8 -4.34 -20.90 -0.75
C ILE A 8 -4.98 -20.85 -2.14
N VAL A 9 -5.32 -19.65 -2.58
CA VAL A 9 -5.82 -19.41 -3.93
C VAL A 9 -4.80 -18.57 -4.67
N ASP A 10 -4.18 -19.17 -5.67
CA ASP A 10 -3.27 -18.49 -6.59
C ASP A 10 -3.97 -18.20 -7.90
N SER A 11 -3.60 -17.09 -8.54
CA SER A 11 -4.08 -16.75 -9.86
C SER A 11 -2.93 -16.29 -10.75
N CYS A 12 -2.91 -16.76 -11.98
CA CYS A 12 -1.95 -16.36 -12.99
C CYS A 12 -2.66 -15.72 -14.17
N MET A 13 -2.19 -14.54 -14.59
CA MET A 13 -2.67 -13.88 -15.79
C MET A 13 -1.53 -13.78 -16.81
N THR A 14 -1.74 -14.35 -17.99
CA THR A 14 -0.82 -14.23 -19.11
C THR A 14 -1.36 -13.25 -20.14
N VAL A 15 -0.57 -12.26 -20.50
CA VAL A 15 -0.95 -11.25 -21.49
C VAL A 15 0.11 -11.11 -22.58
N ARG A 16 -0.32 -10.78 -23.80
CA ARG A 16 0.55 -10.40 -24.90
C ARG A 16 0.51 -8.89 -25.07
N ILE A 17 1.67 -8.24 -24.99
CA ILE A 17 1.81 -6.79 -25.15
C ILE A 17 2.91 -6.47 -26.17
N LYS A 18 2.77 -5.37 -26.91
CA LYS A 18 3.84 -4.88 -27.79
C LYS A 18 4.99 -4.39 -26.94
N LYS A 19 6.24 -4.69 -27.35
CA LYS A 19 7.45 -4.33 -26.60
C LYS A 19 7.53 -2.83 -26.27
N ASN A 20 7.12 -1.96 -27.19
CA ASN A 20 7.10 -0.51 -27.01
C ASN A 20 5.94 0.01 -26.14
N GLN A 21 5.08 -0.86 -25.63
CA GLN A 21 3.99 -0.51 -24.70
C GLN A 21 4.27 -0.96 -23.29
N ILE A 22 5.41 -1.60 -23.05
CA ILE A 22 5.81 -2.03 -21.71
C ILE A 22 6.29 -0.80 -20.95
N ILE A 23 5.68 -0.54 -19.79
CA ILE A 23 6.18 0.45 -18.83
C ILE A 23 7.29 -0.25 -18.05
N ASN A 24 8.48 0.34 -18.12
CA ASN A 24 9.67 -0.17 -17.48
C ASN A 24 10.18 0.86 -16.46
N ASN A 25 10.26 0.49 -15.20
CA ASN A 25 10.69 1.40 -14.12
C ASN A 25 12.12 1.95 -14.31
N SER A 26 12.92 1.39 -15.21
CA SER A 26 14.23 1.97 -15.59
C SER A 26 14.12 3.32 -16.33
N ASN A 27 12.90 3.73 -16.70
CA ASN A 27 12.65 5.05 -17.29
C ASN A 27 12.38 6.14 -16.25
N ILE A 28 12.34 5.79 -14.96
CA ILE A 28 12.24 6.76 -13.88
C ILE A 28 13.53 7.60 -13.87
N ASN A 29 13.39 8.93 -13.90
CA ASN A 29 14.52 9.85 -14.01
C ASN A 29 14.42 10.97 -12.97
N ALA A 30 15.55 11.59 -12.68
CA ALA A 30 15.56 12.82 -11.90
C ALA A 30 14.72 13.91 -12.59
N GLY A 31 13.97 14.65 -11.79
CA GLY A 31 12.98 15.62 -12.26
C GLY A 31 11.56 15.07 -12.39
N ASP A 32 11.36 13.75 -12.28
CA ASP A 32 10.01 13.17 -12.18
C ASP A 32 9.35 13.54 -10.86
N VAL A 33 8.03 13.67 -10.91
CA VAL A 33 7.21 13.70 -9.71
C VAL A 33 6.54 12.34 -9.47
N ILE A 34 6.16 12.11 -8.24
CA ILE A 34 5.51 10.88 -7.80
C ILE A 34 4.05 11.19 -7.52
N VAL A 35 3.13 10.68 -8.33
CA VAL A 35 1.70 10.74 -8.01
C VAL A 35 1.33 9.49 -7.24
N GLY A 36 0.98 9.66 -5.97
CA GLY A 36 0.46 8.61 -5.11
C GLY A 36 -1.06 8.47 -5.28
N LEU A 37 -1.52 7.22 -5.34
CA LEU A 37 -2.95 6.87 -5.36
C LEU A 37 -3.36 6.30 -4.01
N CYS A 38 -4.37 6.91 -3.39
CA CYS A 38 -4.84 6.52 -2.06
C CYS A 38 -5.26 5.05 -2.00
N SER A 39 -4.91 4.38 -0.90
CA SER A 39 -5.27 2.98 -0.66
C SER A 39 -6.63 2.81 0.00
N SER A 40 -7.08 3.78 0.79
CA SER A 40 -8.33 3.75 1.55
C SER A 40 -9.45 4.56 0.88
N GLY A 41 -10.65 4.50 1.43
CA GLY A 41 -11.81 5.21 0.89
C GLY A 41 -12.72 4.35 0.02
N ILE A 42 -13.56 4.97 -0.79
CA ILE A 42 -14.50 4.32 -1.70
C ILE A 42 -14.27 4.84 -3.13
N SER A 43 -14.02 3.96 -4.08
CA SER A 43 -14.00 4.31 -5.50
C SER A 43 -15.37 4.05 -6.15
N SER A 44 -15.59 4.62 -7.35
CA SER A 44 -16.85 4.48 -8.08
C SER A 44 -17.23 3.03 -8.45
N TYR A 45 -16.28 2.11 -8.37
CA TYR A 45 -16.48 0.69 -8.66
C TYR A 45 -16.32 -0.21 -7.42
N GLU A 46 -16.20 0.37 -6.22
CA GLU A 46 -16.25 -0.32 -4.94
C GLU A 46 -17.65 -0.17 -4.33
N LYS A 47 -18.10 -1.17 -3.57
CA LYS A 47 -19.42 -1.16 -2.93
C LYS A 47 -19.38 -0.69 -1.48
N GLU A 48 -18.22 -0.79 -0.85
CA GLU A 48 -18.00 -0.51 0.56
C GLU A 48 -16.68 0.25 0.74
N TYR A 49 -16.54 0.88 1.90
CA TYR A 49 -15.29 1.52 2.31
C TYR A 49 -14.16 0.50 2.37
N ASN A 50 -13.03 0.86 1.77
CA ASN A 50 -11.78 0.09 1.84
C ASN A 50 -10.86 0.71 2.88
N SER A 51 -10.42 -0.06 3.86
CA SER A 51 -9.50 0.42 4.91
C SER A 51 -8.10 0.73 4.38
N GLY A 52 -7.75 0.23 3.20
CA GLY A 52 -6.44 0.39 2.58
C GLY A 52 -5.42 -0.66 2.99
N ILE A 53 -5.76 -1.62 3.86
CA ILE A 53 -4.78 -2.60 4.35
C ILE A 53 -4.30 -3.56 3.25
N GLY A 54 -5.21 -4.12 2.46
CA GLY A 54 -4.89 -5.17 1.49
C GLY A 54 -4.32 -6.43 2.14
N SER A 55 -3.62 -7.26 1.37
CA SER A 55 -3.10 -8.55 1.84
C SER A 55 -1.68 -8.49 2.42
N ASN A 56 -0.90 -7.47 2.09
CA ASN A 56 0.48 -7.37 2.56
C ASN A 56 0.54 -7.03 4.05
N GLY A 57 1.32 -7.79 4.81
CA GLY A 57 1.41 -7.64 6.26
C GLY A 57 0.19 -8.15 7.03
N LEU A 58 -0.81 -8.74 6.37
CA LEU A 58 -2.08 -9.15 7.00
C LEU A 58 -1.89 -10.21 8.09
N THR A 59 -0.95 -11.13 7.93
CA THR A 59 -0.67 -12.16 8.95
C THR A 59 -0.20 -11.50 10.24
N SER A 60 0.78 -10.60 10.17
CA SER A 60 1.25 -9.82 11.33
C SER A 60 0.08 -8.99 11.91
N ALA A 61 -0.57 -8.19 11.08
CA ALA A 61 -1.67 -7.33 11.52
C ALA A 61 -2.79 -8.10 12.28
N ARG A 62 -3.13 -9.32 11.85
CA ARG A 62 -4.11 -10.15 12.56
C ARG A 62 -3.64 -10.51 13.97
N HIS A 63 -2.38 -10.95 14.07
CA HIS A 63 -1.81 -11.37 15.35
C HIS A 63 -1.55 -10.19 16.28
N ASP A 64 -1.18 -9.05 15.73
CA ASP A 64 -0.89 -7.84 16.49
C ASP A 64 -2.17 -7.16 17.00
N VAL A 65 -3.24 -7.14 16.21
CA VAL A 65 -4.48 -6.43 16.53
C VAL A 65 -5.46 -7.28 17.33
N LEU A 66 -5.61 -8.56 16.95
CA LEU A 66 -6.67 -9.39 17.51
C LEU A 66 -6.25 -10.06 18.82
N SER A 67 -7.20 -10.15 19.76
CA SER A 67 -6.97 -10.68 21.10
C SER A 67 -6.91 -12.21 21.14
N LYS A 68 -6.35 -12.75 22.21
CA LYS A 68 -6.25 -14.19 22.53
C LYS A 68 -7.58 -14.94 22.43
N TYR A 69 -8.73 -14.23 22.47
CA TYR A 69 -10.03 -14.83 22.25
C TYR A 69 -10.11 -15.56 20.89
N ILE A 70 -9.51 -15.00 19.84
CA ILE A 70 -9.45 -15.63 18.50
C ILE A 70 -8.71 -16.96 18.56
N LYS A 71 -7.54 -16.98 19.21
CA LYS A 71 -6.75 -18.20 19.41
C LYS A 71 -7.57 -19.31 20.07
N THR A 72 -8.34 -18.98 21.11
CA THR A 72 -9.13 -19.96 21.85
C THR A 72 -10.33 -20.45 21.04
N LYS A 73 -11.00 -19.55 20.31
CA LYS A 73 -12.22 -19.86 19.57
C LYS A 73 -11.95 -20.54 18.23
N TYR A 74 -10.83 -20.22 17.58
CA TYR A 74 -10.46 -20.67 16.24
C TYR A 74 -9.01 -21.16 16.22
N PRO A 75 -8.69 -22.28 16.87
CA PRO A 75 -7.31 -22.78 16.96
C PRO A 75 -6.72 -23.15 15.60
N GLU A 76 -7.55 -23.39 14.58
CA GLU A 76 -7.15 -23.66 13.22
C GLU A 76 -6.66 -22.40 12.46
N SER A 77 -6.86 -21.21 13.02
CA SER A 77 -6.58 -19.93 12.32
C SER A 77 -5.13 -19.49 12.39
N PHE A 78 -4.26 -20.21 13.08
CA PHE A 78 -2.84 -19.89 13.22
C PHE A 78 -1.99 -21.16 13.30
N ASP A 79 -0.67 -21.01 13.16
CA ASP A 79 0.28 -22.12 13.32
C ASP A 79 0.55 -22.39 14.81
N ASN A 80 0.32 -23.63 15.26
CA ASN A 80 0.53 -24.01 16.66
C ASN A 80 2.03 -23.98 17.09
N GLU A 81 2.94 -23.91 16.11
CA GLU A 81 4.37 -23.74 16.39
C GLU A 81 4.77 -22.27 16.58
N LEU A 82 3.84 -21.34 16.29
CA LEU A 82 4.05 -19.93 16.58
C LEU A 82 4.19 -19.72 18.11
N PRO A 83 5.22 -18.98 18.55
CA PRO A 83 5.36 -18.66 19.97
C PRO A 83 4.10 -18.03 20.55
N GLU A 84 3.71 -18.46 21.76
CA GLU A 84 2.45 -18.04 22.38
C GLU A 84 2.27 -16.52 22.51
N ASN A 85 3.37 -15.82 22.72
CA ASN A 85 3.41 -14.36 22.83
C ASN A 85 3.26 -13.63 21.50
N LEU A 86 3.31 -14.34 20.37
CA LEU A 86 3.14 -13.77 19.02
C LEU A 86 1.80 -14.14 18.38
N ALA A 87 1.02 -15.04 19.02
CA ALA A 87 -0.24 -15.51 18.47
C ALA A 87 -1.42 -14.73 19.08
N TYR A 88 -2.00 -13.80 18.31
CA TYR A 88 -3.14 -12.97 18.73
C TYR A 88 -2.89 -12.25 20.05
N CYS A 89 -1.85 -11.41 20.06
CA CYS A 89 -1.38 -10.69 21.24
C CYS A 89 -2.03 -9.31 21.44
N GLY A 90 -2.83 -8.85 20.49
CA GLY A 90 -3.54 -7.58 20.56
C GLY A 90 -4.73 -7.58 21.54
N SER A 91 -5.45 -6.47 21.57
CA SER A 91 -6.55 -6.25 22.49
C SER A 91 -7.94 -6.38 21.87
N LYS A 92 -8.07 -6.34 20.54
CA LYS A 92 -9.35 -6.16 19.83
C LYS A 92 -10.05 -7.47 19.50
N ARG A 93 -11.38 -7.36 19.36
CA ARG A 93 -12.23 -8.41 18.79
C ARG A 93 -12.60 -8.06 17.34
N LEU A 94 -13.00 -9.04 16.57
CA LEU A 94 -13.45 -8.84 15.18
C LEU A 94 -14.62 -7.87 15.06
N THR A 95 -15.51 -7.84 16.06
CA THR A 95 -16.73 -7.03 16.08
C THR A 95 -16.55 -5.65 16.71
N ASP A 96 -15.36 -5.36 17.26
CA ASP A 96 -15.08 -4.04 17.82
C ASP A 96 -15.02 -3.01 16.69
N LYS A 97 -15.35 -1.76 17.00
CA LYS A 97 -15.30 -0.63 16.07
C LYS A 97 -14.23 0.35 16.49
N LEU A 98 -13.66 1.04 15.53
CA LEU A 98 -12.88 2.25 15.78
C LEU A 98 -13.80 3.46 15.89
N ASP A 99 -13.46 4.39 16.76
CA ASP A 99 -14.20 5.64 16.94
C ASP A 99 -14.32 6.40 15.61
N GLY A 100 -15.54 6.79 15.28
CA GLY A 100 -15.84 7.49 14.02
C GLY A 100 -16.00 6.59 12.79
N PHE A 101 -15.92 5.25 12.93
CA PHE A 101 -16.10 4.31 11.82
C PHE A 101 -17.24 3.34 12.08
N ASP A 102 -18.13 3.16 11.10
CA ASP A 102 -19.21 2.16 11.18
C ASP A 102 -18.73 0.73 10.91
N MET A 103 -17.58 0.59 10.24
CA MET A 103 -17.00 -0.71 9.92
C MET A 103 -16.33 -1.32 11.15
N ASP A 104 -16.58 -2.61 11.40
CA ASP A 104 -15.89 -3.35 12.43
C ASP A 104 -14.43 -3.70 12.05
N ILE A 105 -13.59 -3.96 13.05
CA ILE A 105 -12.16 -4.25 12.86
C ILE A 105 -11.95 -5.49 11.99
N GLY A 106 -12.78 -6.50 12.11
CA GLY A 106 -12.71 -7.69 11.25
C GLY A 106 -12.88 -7.34 9.78
N LYS A 107 -13.84 -6.50 9.43
CA LYS A 107 -14.04 -6.02 8.06
C LYS A 107 -12.93 -5.10 7.60
N MET A 108 -12.39 -4.26 8.48
CA MET A 108 -11.23 -3.42 8.16
C MET A 108 -10.02 -4.28 7.79
N LEU A 109 -9.71 -5.32 8.58
CA LEU A 109 -8.61 -6.26 8.31
C LEU A 109 -8.85 -7.10 7.04
N LEU A 110 -10.11 -7.36 6.69
CA LEU A 110 -10.49 -8.11 5.49
C LEU A 110 -10.72 -7.23 4.25
N SER A 111 -10.52 -5.92 4.36
CA SER A 111 -10.65 -5.04 3.18
C SER A 111 -9.74 -5.53 2.06
N PRO A 112 -10.30 -5.76 0.84
CA PRO A 112 -9.54 -6.35 -0.25
C PRO A 112 -8.46 -5.40 -0.77
N THR A 113 -7.45 -5.94 -1.42
CA THR A 113 -6.51 -5.13 -2.20
C THR A 113 -7.29 -4.39 -3.28
N ARG A 114 -7.29 -3.05 -3.22
CA ARG A 114 -7.95 -2.22 -4.25
C ARG A 114 -7.36 -2.51 -5.62
N SER A 115 -8.23 -2.78 -6.60
CA SER A 115 -7.82 -2.87 -7.99
C SER A 115 -7.73 -1.48 -8.60
N TYR A 116 -6.57 -1.11 -9.12
CA TYR A 116 -6.38 0.13 -9.88
C TYR A 116 -6.53 -0.08 -11.39
N ALA A 117 -6.88 -1.28 -11.85
CA ALA A 117 -6.96 -1.59 -13.28
C ALA A 117 -7.92 -0.69 -14.08
N PRO A 118 -9.13 -0.33 -13.58
CA PRO A 118 -10.00 0.59 -14.29
C PRO A 118 -9.39 1.99 -14.45
N LEU A 119 -8.76 2.50 -13.38
CA LEU A 119 -8.08 3.80 -13.40
C LEU A 119 -6.85 3.78 -14.31
N LEU A 120 -6.01 2.75 -14.24
CA LEU A 120 -4.84 2.64 -15.10
C LEU A 120 -5.22 2.58 -16.57
N LYS A 121 -6.32 1.85 -16.91
CA LYS A 121 -6.85 1.87 -18.27
C LYS A 121 -7.20 3.28 -18.71
N LEU A 122 -7.91 4.03 -17.88
CA LEU A 122 -8.30 5.41 -18.17
C LEU A 122 -7.08 6.33 -18.35
N ILE A 123 -6.06 6.21 -17.49
CA ILE A 123 -4.80 6.95 -17.58
C ILE A 123 -4.08 6.63 -18.91
N PHE A 124 -3.95 5.36 -19.26
CA PHE A 124 -3.28 4.94 -20.51
C PHE A 124 -4.02 5.42 -21.75
N ASP A 125 -5.34 5.43 -21.73
CA ASP A 125 -6.17 5.91 -22.85
C ASP A 125 -6.09 7.44 -23.03
N LYS A 126 -5.91 8.20 -21.94
CA LYS A 126 -5.97 9.66 -21.94
C LYS A 126 -4.62 10.36 -21.96
N ILE A 127 -3.58 9.74 -21.42
CA ILE A 127 -2.23 10.32 -21.31
C ILE A 127 -1.28 9.59 -22.26
N GLY A 128 -1.43 8.29 -22.39
CA GLY A 128 -0.52 7.44 -23.13
C GLY A 128 0.53 6.76 -22.22
N ARG A 129 0.90 5.55 -22.60
CA ARG A 129 1.87 4.76 -21.81
C ARG A 129 3.28 5.34 -21.82
N ASN A 130 3.66 6.02 -22.92
CA ASN A 130 5.00 6.59 -23.07
C ASN A 130 5.26 7.78 -22.14
N GLU A 131 4.20 8.39 -21.62
CA GLU A 131 4.31 9.50 -20.66
C GLU A 131 4.44 9.00 -19.19
N ILE A 132 4.37 7.68 -18.98
CA ILE A 132 4.51 7.04 -17.67
C ILE A 132 5.90 6.41 -17.61
N HIS A 133 6.75 6.93 -16.74
CA HIS A 133 8.13 6.46 -16.59
C HIS A 133 8.23 5.22 -15.69
N GLY A 134 7.34 5.10 -14.71
CA GLY A 134 7.27 3.92 -13.85
C GLY A 134 5.98 3.82 -13.08
N ILE A 135 5.67 2.60 -12.64
CA ILE A 135 4.54 2.32 -11.74
C ILE A 135 5.02 1.37 -10.66
N ILE A 136 4.81 1.74 -9.41
CA ILE A 136 5.13 0.90 -8.25
C ILE A 136 3.84 0.58 -7.50
N HIS A 137 3.60 -0.71 -7.30
CA HIS A 137 2.56 -1.18 -6.39
C HIS A 137 3.19 -1.43 -5.02
N CYS A 138 2.87 -0.59 -4.02
CA CYS A 138 3.46 -0.58 -2.68
C CYS A 138 2.95 -1.76 -1.83
N THR A 139 3.30 -2.96 -2.25
CA THR A 139 3.00 -4.24 -1.59
C THR A 139 4.26 -5.10 -1.60
N GLY A 140 4.53 -5.85 -0.52
CA GLY A 140 5.80 -6.53 -0.34
C GLY A 140 6.99 -5.57 -0.36
N GLY A 141 7.20 -4.87 0.77
CA GLY A 141 8.19 -3.80 0.90
C GLY A 141 7.57 -2.42 1.11
N GLY A 142 6.24 -2.33 1.21
CA GLY A 142 5.54 -1.09 1.55
C GLY A 142 6.02 0.10 0.72
N GLN A 143 6.38 1.18 1.40
CA GLN A 143 6.88 2.41 0.79
C GLN A 143 8.32 2.31 0.28
N THR A 144 9.09 1.29 0.72
CA THR A 144 10.48 1.09 0.30
C THR A 144 10.60 0.25 -0.97
N LYS A 145 9.47 -0.22 -1.52
CA LYS A 145 9.43 -1.07 -2.72
C LYS A 145 10.20 -0.48 -3.91
N ILE A 146 10.19 0.83 -4.07
CA ILE A 146 10.89 1.54 -5.16
C ILE A 146 12.39 1.25 -5.20
N LEU A 147 13.03 1.03 -4.06
CA LEU A 147 14.48 0.76 -3.97
C LEU A 147 14.92 -0.51 -4.71
N HIS A 148 13.99 -1.40 -5.07
CA HIS A 148 14.29 -2.58 -5.88
C HIS A 148 14.38 -2.28 -7.39
N PHE A 149 14.02 -1.06 -7.83
CA PHE A 149 13.82 -0.70 -9.24
C PHE A 149 14.62 0.51 -9.68
N ILE A 150 15.42 1.08 -8.80
CA ILE A 150 16.28 2.25 -9.07
C ILE A 150 17.71 1.96 -8.66
N ASP A 151 18.65 2.72 -9.23
CA ASP A 151 20.06 2.65 -8.86
C ASP A 151 20.55 4.03 -8.35
N ASN A 152 20.85 4.97 -9.22
CA ASN A 152 21.48 6.25 -8.89
C ASN A 152 20.45 7.38 -8.77
N LEU A 153 19.41 7.15 -7.95
CA LEU A 153 18.33 8.11 -7.75
C LEU A 153 18.00 8.23 -6.26
N HIS A 154 17.63 9.45 -5.86
CA HIS A 154 17.09 9.74 -4.55
C HIS A 154 15.59 10.02 -4.66
N ILE A 155 14.79 9.14 -4.10
CA ILE A 155 13.35 9.30 -3.98
C ILE A 155 13.04 10.07 -2.70
N ILE A 156 12.32 11.17 -2.81
CA ILE A 156 11.89 11.98 -1.66
C ILE A 156 10.36 11.95 -1.60
N LYS A 157 9.80 11.40 -0.54
CA LYS A 157 8.36 11.38 -0.27
C LYS A 157 8.07 12.31 0.91
N ASN A 158 7.56 13.51 0.62
CA ASN A 158 7.42 14.59 1.60
C ASN A 158 6.00 15.17 1.72
N ASN A 159 5.05 14.61 0.97
CA ASN A 159 3.64 15.01 1.00
C ASN A 159 2.74 13.76 1.02
N LEU A 160 2.91 12.93 2.03
CA LEU A 160 2.16 11.68 2.17
C LEU A 160 0.69 11.92 2.50
N PHE A 161 -0.14 10.93 2.21
CA PHE A 161 -1.53 10.90 2.69
C PHE A 161 -1.59 10.80 4.20
N GLU A 162 -2.70 11.22 4.78
CA GLU A 162 -3.02 10.89 6.16
C GLU A 162 -3.02 9.38 6.35
N ILE A 163 -2.46 8.93 7.47
CA ILE A 163 -2.35 7.51 7.76
C ILE A 163 -3.75 6.94 8.05
N PRO A 164 -4.23 5.97 7.26
CA PRO A 164 -5.52 5.34 7.52
C PRO A 164 -5.61 4.73 8.92
N PRO A 165 -6.78 4.79 9.56
CA PRO A 165 -6.98 4.35 10.96
C PRO A 165 -6.52 2.93 11.24
N ILE A 166 -6.63 2.04 10.25
CA ILE A 166 -6.19 0.65 10.40
C ILE A 166 -4.68 0.55 10.66
N PHE A 167 -3.86 1.40 10.02
CA PHE A 167 -2.40 1.37 10.24
C PHE A 167 -2.01 2.02 11.57
N ARG A 168 -2.75 3.03 12.04
CA ARG A 168 -2.58 3.57 13.39
C ARG A 168 -2.88 2.51 14.44
N LEU A 169 -3.99 1.80 14.28
CA LEU A 169 -4.37 0.69 15.14
C LEU A 169 -3.30 -0.40 15.19
N ILE A 170 -2.79 -0.83 14.02
CA ILE A 170 -1.73 -1.85 13.95
C ILE A 170 -0.49 -1.37 14.70
N MET A 171 -0.07 -0.14 14.47
CA MET A 171 1.12 0.44 15.11
C MET A 171 0.95 0.53 16.64
N GLU A 172 -0.21 0.95 17.12
CA GLU A 172 -0.54 1.06 18.55
C GLU A 172 -0.57 -0.32 19.25
N GLU A 173 -1.18 -1.33 18.61
CA GLU A 173 -1.32 -2.67 19.20
C GLU A 173 -0.02 -3.49 19.13
N SER A 174 0.85 -3.23 18.14
CA SER A 174 2.11 -3.96 17.94
C SER A 174 3.34 -3.27 18.54
N ASP A 175 3.23 -2.00 18.93
CA ASP A 175 4.38 -1.15 19.31
C ASP A 175 5.49 -1.13 18.24
N THR A 176 5.10 -1.26 16.97
CA THR A 176 6.04 -1.31 15.84
C THR A 176 6.60 0.08 15.56
N ASP A 177 7.92 0.15 15.42
CA ASP A 177 8.63 1.38 15.04
C ASP A 177 8.06 1.97 13.73
N PRO A 178 7.80 3.29 13.67
CA PRO A 178 7.26 3.95 12.48
C PRO A 178 8.07 3.70 11.20
N LYS A 179 9.40 3.62 11.30
CA LYS A 179 10.26 3.32 10.14
C LYS A 179 9.96 1.91 9.58
N GLU A 180 9.73 0.92 10.45
CA GLU A 180 9.36 -0.43 10.03
C GLU A 180 7.93 -0.47 9.47
N MET A 181 6.98 0.32 10.03
CA MET A 181 5.63 0.45 9.47
C MET A 181 5.65 0.86 7.99
N TYR A 182 6.44 1.87 7.61
CA TYR A 182 6.59 2.28 6.20
C TYR A 182 7.27 1.23 5.32
N LYS A 183 8.07 0.36 5.88
CA LYS A 183 8.75 -0.73 5.17
C LYS A 183 7.82 -1.93 4.93
N VAL A 184 6.86 -2.17 5.83
CA VAL A 184 5.93 -3.29 5.74
C VAL A 184 4.63 -2.88 5.06
N PHE A 185 4.04 -1.74 5.44
CA PHE A 185 2.70 -1.31 5.02
C PHE A 185 2.74 -0.15 4.02
N ASN A 186 1.65 0.02 3.30
CA ASN A 186 1.51 1.11 2.33
C ASN A 186 1.22 2.48 2.97
N MET A 187 0.81 2.53 4.23
CA MET A 187 0.63 3.73 5.05
C MET A 187 -0.21 4.85 4.41
N GLY A 188 -1.16 4.50 3.54
CA GLY A 188 -2.14 5.46 2.97
C GLY A 188 -2.13 5.55 1.45
N HIS A 189 -1.06 5.16 0.75
CA HIS A 189 -1.07 5.04 -0.70
C HIS A 189 -0.42 3.73 -1.16
N ARG A 190 -1.08 3.05 -2.08
CA ARG A 190 -0.66 1.73 -2.52
C ARG A 190 -0.03 1.72 -3.89
N MET A 191 -0.32 2.71 -4.71
CA MET A 191 0.25 2.81 -6.04
C MET A 191 0.91 4.17 -6.25
N GLU A 192 2.06 4.14 -6.88
CA GLU A 192 2.85 5.30 -7.26
C GLU A 192 3.00 5.31 -8.77
N ILE A 193 2.81 6.48 -9.38
CA ILE A 193 3.03 6.71 -10.80
C ILE A 193 4.11 7.78 -10.93
N TYR A 194 5.20 7.43 -11.60
CA TYR A 194 6.35 8.28 -11.86
C TYR A 194 6.24 8.88 -13.26
N LEU A 195 6.33 10.19 -13.38
CA LEU A 195 6.13 10.90 -14.65
C LEU A 195 6.62 12.34 -14.57
N GLU A 196 6.75 12.99 -15.74
CA GLU A 196 7.06 14.41 -15.78
C GLU A 196 5.98 15.27 -15.10
N PRO A 197 6.35 16.37 -14.42
CA PRO A 197 5.41 17.26 -13.70
C PRO A 197 4.22 17.75 -14.53
N LYS A 198 4.41 17.98 -15.83
CA LYS A 198 3.37 18.47 -16.76
C LYS A 198 2.12 17.56 -16.85
N ASN A 199 2.29 16.26 -16.56
CA ASN A 199 1.23 15.26 -16.68
C ASN A 199 0.56 14.94 -15.34
N ALA A 200 1.15 15.40 -14.21
CA ALA A 200 0.69 15.02 -12.86
C ALA A 200 -0.75 15.44 -12.58
N SER A 201 -1.13 16.69 -12.91
CA SER A 201 -2.49 17.19 -12.68
C SER A 201 -3.54 16.33 -13.39
N LYS A 202 -3.25 15.91 -14.63
CA LYS A 202 -4.15 15.09 -15.43
C LYS A 202 -4.35 13.70 -14.82
N VAL A 203 -3.28 13.08 -14.28
CA VAL A 203 -3.39 11.80 -13.54
C VAL A 203 -4.26 11.98 -12.30
N ILE A 204 -4.04 13.06 -11.54
CA ILE A 204 -4.80 13.38 -10.32
C ILE A 204 -6.29 13.57 -10.64
N ASP A 205 -6.62 14.33 -11.70
CA ASP A 205 -8.01 14.59 -12.10
C ASP A 205 -8.71 13.30 -12.54
N LEU A 206 -8.03 12.45 -13.31
CA LEU A 206 -8.54 11.15 -13.73
C LEU A 206 -8.78 10.23 -12.52
N SER A 207 -7.89 10.23 -11.54
CA SER A 207 -8.04 9.47 -10.31
C SER A 207 -9.27 9.91 -9.51
N LYS A 208 -9.41 11.22 -9.31
CA LYS A 208 -10.57 11.81 -8.61
C LYS A 208 -11.88 11.53 -9.33
N SER A 209 -11.89 11.48 -10.66
CA SER A 209 -13.09 11.18 -11.44
C SER A 209 -13.68 9.80 -11.18
N VAL A 210 -12.87 8.88 -10.67
CA VAL A 210 -13.30 7.53 -10.25
C VAL A 210 -13.34 7.35 -8.71
N GLY A 211 -13.29 8.46 -7.96
CA GLY A 211 -13.41 8.46 -6.50
C GLY A 211 -12.16 7.96 -5.77
N ILE A 212 -10.99 8.01 -6.40
CA ILE A 212 -9.72 7.68 -5.77
C ILE A 212 -8.94 8.97 -5.55
N ASP A 213 -8.64 9.31 -4.31
CA ASP A 213 -7.78 10.44 -4.00
C ASP A 213 -6.37 10.21 -4.54
N ALA A 214 -5.84 11.27 -5.13
CA ALA A 214 -4.49 11.29 -5.68
C ALA A 214 -3.84 12.65 -5.46
N LYS A 215 -2.54 12.66 -5.27
CA LYS A 215 -1.73 13.88 -5.17
C LYS A 215 -0.27 13.60 -5.49
N ILE A 216 0.48 14.66 -5.77
CA ILE A 216 1.94 14.55 -5.79
C ILE A 216 2.39 14.32 -4.35
N ILE A 217 3.04 13.18 -4.11
CA ILE A 217 3.52 12.75 -2.79
C ILE A 217 5.02 12.98 -2.63
N GLY A 218 5.72 13.29 -3.72
CA GLY A 218 7.17 13.45 -3.72
C GLY A 218 7.76 13.64 -5.09
N GLU A 219 9.07 13.55 -5.16
CA GLU A 219 9.89 13.80 -6.33
C GLU A 219 11.09 12.86 -6.42
N VAL A 220 11.73 12.84 -7.58
CA VAL A 220 12.91 12.05 -7.89
C VAL A 220 14.09 12.99 -8.16
N ASN A 221 15.18 12.84 -7.42
CA ASN A 221 16.39 13.63 -7.57
C ASN A 221 17.59 12.77 -8.02
N GLU A 222 18.61 13.40 -8.57
CA GLU A 222 19.89 12.74 -8.85
C GLU A 222 20.57 12.31 -7.55
N SER A 223 21.26 11.18 -7.60
CA SER A 223 22.09 10.68 -6.52
C SER A 223 23.15 9.72 -7.05
N GLU A 224 24.27 9.61 -6.36
CA GLU A 224 25.32 8.63 -6.70
C GLU A 224 24.95 7.20 -6.26
N VAL A 225 23.99 7.07 -5.36
CA VAL A 225 23.48 5.79 -4.83
C VAL A 225 21.95 5.81 -4.78
N LYS A 226 21.35 4.65 -4.77
CA LYS A 226 19.90 4.56 -4.53
C LYS A 226 19.57 4.97 -3.09
N LYS A 227 18.61 5.87 -2.94
CA LYS A 227 18.18 6.38 -1.64
C LYS A 227 16.70 6.68 -1.64
N LEU A 228 16.05 6.49 -0.48
CA LEU A 228 14.70 6.92 -0.21
C LEU A 228 14.66 7.70 1.10
N SER A 229 14.09 8.91 1.06
CA SER A 229 13.74 9.69 2.25
C SER A 229 12.23 9.84 2.34
N ILE A 230 11.68 9.55 3.52
CA ILE A 230 10.27 9.70 3.85
C ILE A 230 10.15 10.77 4.93
N HIS A 231 9.42 11.85 4.63
CA HIS A 231 9.06 12.88 5.60
C HIS A 231 7.58 12.77 5.90
N SER A 232 7.24 12.45 7.13
CA SER A 232 5.87 12.17 7.55
C SER A 232 5.54 12.78 8.90
N GLU A 233 4.28 12.72 9.30
CA GLU A 233 3.85 13.11 10.65
C GLU A 233 4.48 12.26 11.77
N LEU A 234 4.98 11.06 11.47
CA LEU A 234 5.63 10.16 12.42
C LEU A 234 7.15 10.39 12.51
N GLY A 235 7.71 11.24 11.67
CA GLY A 235 9.13 11.54 11.62
C GLY A 235 9.74 11.49 10.23
N ASN A 236 11.07 11.61 10.16
CA ASN A 236 11.85 11.55 8.94
C ASN A 236 12.68 10.28 8.92
N PHE A 237 12.61 9.53 7.83
CA PHE A 237 13.24 8.22 7.71
C PHE A 237 14.03 8.12 6.42
N ASP A 238 15.27 7.68 6.51
CA ASP A 238 16.13 7.34 5.37
C ASP A 238 16.30 5.81 5.25
N TYR A 239 16.29 5.31 4.00
CA TYR A 239 16.45 3.90 3.65
C TYR A 239 17.46 3.73 2.53
#